data_bda067bb0f497ad26ecf04cdfb6ffffa
#
_entry.id   bda067bb0f497ad26ecf04cdfb6ffffa
#
_cell.length_a   1.000
_cell.length_b   1.000
_cell.length_c   1.000
_cell.angle_alpha   90.00
_cell.angle_beta   90.00
_cell.angle_gamma   90.00
#
_symmetry.space_group_name_H-M   'P 1'
#
loop_
_entity.id
_entity.type
_entity.pdbx_description
1 polymer ?
#
loop_
_entity_poly.entity_id
_entity_poly.type
_entity_poly.pdbx_seq_one_letter_code
_entity_poly.pdbx_strand_id
1 'polypeptide(L)'
;MNDPAIRALLYPLLVGGVYVDELPTGSTRVDVVHITEHFMHGYEVKGDGDTLQRVSRQLTCYAAAYDFVTFIVTEKHLLKLLPLLPEWVGVLVASATELRPYRPALYNATVERAAIADLLLLEEVRQFLLAWGLTGISLLRRRDVLNLLRTSHAIPVSAVAQYVRERLTARLPQRLEMRAERKAVRQLFGKRPKHRKPKKKAKKPSRQGRAAA
;
A
#
# COMPACT_ATOMS: atom_id res chain seq x y z
N MET A 1 -15.88 -9.42 -13.92
CA MET A 1 -14.45 -9.48 -14.24
C MET A 1 -13.65 -9.63 -12.94
N ASN A 2 -12.54 -10.37 -12.94
CA ASN A 2 -11.71 -10.57 -11.74
C ASN A 2 -10.44 -9.70 -11.77
N ASP A 3 -9.78 -9.53 -10.61
CA ASP A 3 -8.56 -8.73 -10.45
C ASP A 3 -7.44 -9.07 -11.47
N PRO A 4 -7.01 -10.34 -11.68
CA PRO A 4 -5.96 -10.62 -12.66
C PRO A 4 -6.28 -10.18 -14.09
N ALA A 5 -7.52 -10.29 -14.53
CA ALA A 5 -7.92 -9.85 -15.86
C ALA A 5 -7.88 -8.32 -15.99
N ILE A 6 -8.27 -7.59 -14.94
CA ILE A 6 -8.20 -6.13 -14.91
C ILE A 6 -6.74 -5.65 -14.93
N ARG A 7 -5.87 -6.28 -14.13
CA ARG A 7 -4.42 -5.93 -14.12
C ARG A 7 -3.75 -6.19 -15.47
N ALA A 8 -4.15 -7.25 -16.19
CA ALA A 8 -3.63 -7.54 -17.52
C ALA A 8 -3.92 -6.40 -18.52
N LEU A 9 -5.04 -5.70 -18.37
CA LEU A 9 -5.36 -4.51 -19.15
C LEU A 9 -4.60 -3.25 -18.69
N LEU A 10 -4.23 -3.19 -17.40
CA LEU A 10 -3.51 -2.05 -16.83
C LEU A 10 -2.04 -2.01 -17.25
N TYR A 11 -1.33 -3.14 -17.17
CA TYR A 11 0.12 -3.17 -17.36
C TYR A 11 0.62 -2.55 -18.66
N PRO A 12 -0.02 -2.75 -19.83
CA PRO A 12 0.39 -2.11 -21.08
C PRO A 12 0.27 -0.59 -21.07
N LEU A 13 -0.54 -0.01 -20.15
CA LEU A 13 -0.74 1.43 -20.03
C LEU A 13 0.32 2.09 -19.12
N LEU A 14 1.10 1.31 -18.36
CA LEU A 14 2.13 1.81 -17.46
C LEU A 14 3.44 2.04 -18.23
N VAL A 15 3.45 3.10 -19.02
CA VAL A 15 4.59 3.45 -19.88
C VAL A 15 5.62 4.25 -19.08
N GLY A 16 6.89 3.91 -19.23
CA GLY A 16 8.01 4.54 -18.52
C GLY A 16 8.13 4.08 -17.07
N GLY A 17 9.36 3.91 -16.58
CA GLY A 17 9.61 3.45 -15.23
C GLY A 17 9.35 1.96 -15.00
N VAL A 18 8.94 1.60 -13.79
CA VAL A 18 8.66 0.23 -13.35
C VAL A 18 7.35 0.15 -12.59
N TYR A 19 6.79 -1.05 -12.45
CA TYR A 19 5.65 -1.25 -11.55
C TYR A 19 5.91 -2.34 -10.51
N VAL A 20 5.28 -2.18 -9.35
CA VAL A 20 5.39 -3.09 -8.21
C VAL A 20 3.99 -3.56 -7.82
N ASP A 21 3.76 -4.86 -7.89
CA ASP A 21 2.50 -5.44 -7.42
C ASP A 21 2.49 -5.66 -5.92
N GLU A 22 1.28 -5.53 -5.34
CA GLU A 22 1.03 -5.94 -3.97
C GLU A 22 2.01 -5.29 -2.98
N LEU A 23 2.20 -3.96 -3.08
CA LEU A 23 3.09 -3.23 -2.19
C LEU A 23 2.37 -2.93 -0.86
N PRO A 24 2.92 -3.41 0.29
CA PRO A 24 2.41 -3.02 1.59
C PRO A 24 2.47 -1.50 1.77
N THR A 25 1.34 -0.88 2.15
CA THR A 25 1.19 0.57 2.28
C THR A 25 0.39 0.87 3.54
N GLY A 26 1.07 1.33 4.57
CA GLY A 26 0.48 1.50 5.89
C GLY A 26 -0.15 0.20 6.41
N SER A 27 -1.42 0.26 6.77
CA SER A 27 -2.18 -0.91 7.25
C SER A 27 -2.88 -1.69 6.14
N THR A 28 -2.60 -1.38 4.86
CA THR A 28 -3.21 -1.97 3.67
C THR A 28 -2.13 -2.48 2.71
N ARG A 29 -2.53 -2.79 1.51
CA ARG A 29 -1.65 -3.20 0.43
C ARG A 29 -2.30 -2.75 -0.87
N VAL A 30 -1.59 -1.91 -1.61
CA VAL A 30 -2.03 -1.46 -2.92
C VAL A 30 -1.80 -2.55 -3.96
N ASP A 31 -2.68 -2.65 -4.92
CA ASP A 31 -2.63 -3.72 -5.92
C ASP A 31 -1.47 -3.54 -6.91
N VAL A 32 -1.29 -2.33 -7.44
CA VAL A 32 -0.18 -1.99 -8.35
C VAL A 32 0.31 -0.59 -8.02
N VAL A 33 1.62 -0.38 -7.98
CA VAL A 33 2.25 0.95 -7.94
C VAL A 33 3.10 1.11 -9.19
N HIS A 34 2.82 2.13 -9.98
CA HIS A 34 3.67 2.57 -11.07
C HIS A 34 4.65 3.61 -10.54
N ILE A 35 5.93 3.40 -10.76
CA ILE A 35 7.03 4.21 -10.26
C ILE A 35 7.80 4.74 -11.45
N THR A 36 7.77 6.05 -11.63
CA THR A 36 8.59 6.77 -12.61
C THR A 36 9.71 7.53 -11.90
N GLU A 37 10.52 8.26 -12.64
CA GLU A 37 11.52 9.17 -12.07
C GLU A 37 10.87 10.24 -11.17
N HIS A 38 9.68 10.71 -11.51
CA HIS A 38 9.08 11.89 -10.91
C HIS A 38 7.95 11.60 -9.92
N PHE A 39 7.24 10.46 -10.04
CA PHE A 39 6.07 10.17 -9.20
C PHE A 39 5.85 8.68 -8.94
N MET A 40 5.04 8.42 -7.93
CA MET A 40 4.44 7.11 -7.65
C MET A 40 2.93 7.20 -7.82
N HIS A 41 2.36 6.32 -8.66
CA HIS A 41 0.93 6.23 -8.90
C HIS A 41 0.41 4.89 -8.37
N GLY A 42 -0.44 4.94 -7.33
CA GLY A 42 -1.10 3.76 -6.76
C GLY A 42 -2.38 3.42 -7.51
N TYR A 43 -2.54 2.14 -7.88
CA TYR A 43 -3.75 1.61 -8.50
C TYR A 43 -4.37 0.55 -7.60
N GLU A 44 -5.67 0.70 -7.32
CA GLU A 44 -6.48 -0.26 -6.58
C GLU A 44 -7.55 -0.84 -7.49
N VAL A 45 -7.63 -2.16 -7.54
CA VAL A 45 -8.56 -2.89 -8.41
C VAL A 45 -9.77 -3.39 -7.62
N LYS A 46 -10.96 -3.23 -8.17
CA LYS A 46 -12.23 -3.75 -7.65
C LYS A 46 -12.99 -4.50 -8.74
N GLY A 47 -12.77 -5.80 -8.81
CA GLY A 47 -13.52 -6.69 -9.70
C GLY A 47 -14.93 -6.99 -9.18
N ASP A 48 -15.71 -7.75 -9.95
CA ASP A 48 -17.13 -8.02 -9.65
C ASP A 48 -17.38 -8.73 -8.31
N GLY A 49 -16.42 -9.53 -7.84
CA GLY A 49 -16.49 -10.25 -6.56
C GLY A 49 -16.05 -9.45 -5.33
N ASP A 50 -15.51 -8.24 -5.53
CA ASP A 50 -14.99 -7.42 -4.44
C ASP A 50 -16.07 -6.64 -3.71
N THR A 51 -15.72 -6.11 -2.53
CA THR A 51 -16.55 -5.20 -1.75
C THR A 51 -15.88 -3.85 -1.60
N LEU A 52 -16.67 -2.79 -1.38
CA LEU A 52 -16.16 -1.43 -1.19
C LEU A 52 -15.89 -1.07 0.29
N GLN A 53 -16.13 -2.00 1.23
CA GLN A 53 -15.99 -1.75 2.69
C GLN A 53 -14.61 -1.24 3.11
N ARG A 54 -13.54 -1.61 2.38
CA ARG A 54 -12.16 -1.22 2.70
C ARG A 54 -11.69 0.06 2.02
N VAL A 55 -12.49 0.63 1.11
CA VAL A 55 -12.10 1.78 0.27
C VAL A 55 -11.62 2.95 1.12
N SER A 56 -12.39 3.37 2.11
CA SER A 56 -12.01 4.50 2.97
C SER A 56 -10.65 4.30 3.65
N ARG A 57 -10.42 3.11 4.25
CA ARG A 57 -9.15 2.77 4.89
C ARG A 57 -7.99 2.70 3.88
N GLN A 58 -8.23 2.12 2.70
CA GLN A 58 -7.25 2.04 1.63
C GLN A 58 -6.86 3.43 1.15
N LEU A 59 -7.86 4.28 0.89
CA LEU A 59 -7.65 5.65 0.46
C LEU A 59 -6.83 6.47 1.46
N THR A 60 -7.12 6.37 2.77
CA THR A 60 -6.32 7.05 3.80
C THR A 60 -4.84 6.67 3.72
N CYS A 61 -4.53 5.38 3.56
CA CYS A 61 -3.14 4.93 3.44
C CYS A 61 -2.49 5.39 2.12
N TYR A 62 -3.25 5.38 1.03
CA TYR A 62 -2.72 5.71 -0.30
C TYR A 62 -2.53 7.22 -0.47
N ALA A 63 -3.45 8.04 0.04
CA ALA A 63 -3.32 9.49 0.04
C ALA A 63 -2.08 9.97 0.81
N ALA A 64 -1.69 9.28 1.87
CA ALA A 64 -0.48 9.62 2.61
C ALA A 64 0.83 9.24 1.87
N ALA A 65 0.78 8.31 0.89
CA ALA A 65 1.98 7.68 0.32
C ALA A 65 2.22 7.94 -1.18
N TYR A 66 1.18 8.24 -1.97
CA TYR A 66 1.28 8.30 -3.42
C TYR A 66 0.91 9.65 -4.00
N ASP A 67 1.67 10.08 -5.01
CA ASP A 67 1.45 11.33 -5.75
C ASP A 67 0.15 11.32 -6.55
N PHE A 68 -0.26 10.13 -7.02
CA PHE A 68 -1.53 9.88 -7.72
C PHE A 68 -2.14 8.59 -7.21
N VAL A 69 -3.47 8.53 -7.16
CA VAL A 69 -4.23 7.32 -6.83
C VAL A 69 -5.35 7.13 -7.84
N THR A 70 -5.48 5.92 -8.37
CA THR A 70 -6.59 5.55 -9.27
C THR A 70 -7.24 4.26 -8.80
N PHE A 71 -8.57 4.27 -8.72
CA PHE A 71 -9.35 3.06 -8.57
C PHE A 71 -9.80 2.54 -9.94
N ILE A 72 -9.60 1.25 -10.17
CA ILE A 72 -10.04 0.56 -11.37
C ILE A 72 -11.19 -0.35 -10.98
N VAL A 73 -12.36 -0.08 -11.49
CA VAL A 73 -13.59 -0.78 -11.09
C VAL A 73 -14.37 -1.29 -12.29
N THR A 74 -15.15 -2.33 -12.09
CA THR A 74 -16.18 -2.71 -13.08
C THR A 74 -17.41 -1.79 -12.95
N GLU A 75 -18.24 -1.71 -13.99
CA GLU A 75 -19.47 -0.90 -13.98
C GLU A 75 -20.34 -1.17 -12.74
N LYS A 76 -20.36 -2.41 -12.26
CA LYS A 76 -21.09 -2.83 -11.04
C LYS A 76 -20.78 -1.96 -9.81
N HIS A 77 -19.55 -1.49 -9.68
CA HIS A 77 -19.08 -0.76 -8.51
C HIS A 77 -19.02 0.76 -8.72
N LEU A 78 -19.06 1.24 -9.96
CA LEU A 78 -18.82 2.63 -10.30
C LEU A 78 -19.66 3.61 -9.47
N LEU A 79 -20.97 3.54 -9.59
CA LEU A 79 -21.88 4.50 -8.92
C LEU A 79 -21.80 4.44 -7.39
N LYS A 80 -21.46 3.28 -6.82
CA LYS A 80 -21.30 3.11 -5.37
C LYS A 80 -19.94 3.59 -4.88
N LEU A 81 -18.93 3.57 -5.74
CA LEU A 81 -17.57 3.99 -5.41
C LEU A 81 -17.42 5.52 -5.43
N LEU A 82 -17.99 6.19 -6.43
CA LEU A 82 -17.80 7.63 -6.66
C LEU A 82 -18.02 8.49 -5.40
N PRO A 83 -19.08 8.30 -4.59
CA PRO A 83 -19.29 9.09 -3.38
C PRO A 83 -18.25 8.85 -2.27
N LEU A 84 -17.48 7.76 -2.37
CA LEU A 84 -16.44 7.41 -1.39
C LEU A 84 -15.07 8.03 -1.71
N LEU A 85 -14.91 8.59 -2.92
CA LEU A 85 -13.64 9.08 -3.41
C LEU A 85 -13.65 10.61 -3.56
N PRO A 86 -12.64 11.31 -3.03
CA PRO A 86 -12.44 12.72 -3.32
C PRO A 86 -12.13 12.94 -4.81
N GLU A 87 -12.35 14.17 -5.29
CA GLU A 87 -12.27 14.49 -6.72
C GLU A 87 -10.89 14.31 -7.35
N TRP A 88 -9.82 14.42 -6.57
CA TRP A 88 -8.46 14.22 -7.06
C TRP A 88 -8.12 12.76 -7.37
N VAL A 89 -8.89 11.80 -6.85
CA VAL A 89 -8.67 10.35 -7.09
C VAL A 89 -9.21 9.98 -8.46
N GLY A 90 -8.37 9.38 -9.30
CA GLY A 90 -8.74 8.89 -10.61
C GLY A 90 -9.66 7.66 -10.54
N VAL A 91 -10.45 7.48 -11.60
CA VAL A 91 -11.31 6.29 -11.77
C VAL A 91 -11.21 5.80 -13.20
N LEU A 92 -10.87 4.52 -13.37
CA LEU A 92 -10.97 3.78 -14.62
C LEU A 92 -12.07 2.75 -14.51
N VAL A 93 -12.82 2.56 -15.60
CA VAL A 93 -13.86 1.53 -15.69
C VAL A 93 -13.36 0.39 -16.54
N ALA A 94 -13.32 -0.82 -15.97
CA ALA A 94 -12.89 -2.02 -16.65
C ALA A 94 -14.04 -2.71 -17.37
N SER A 95 -13.85 -2.96 -18.66
CA SER A 95 -14.65 -3.86 -19.49
C SER A 95 -13.87 -5.14 -19.81
N ALA A 96 -14.45 -6.04 -20.57
CA ALA A 96 -13.78 -7.28 -20.96
C ALA A 96 -12.49 -7.06 -21.75
N THR A 97 -12.37 -5.94 -22.47
CA THR A 97 -11.31 -5.69 -23.45
C THR A 97 -10.48 -4.44 -23.18
N GLU A 98 -10.95 -3.52 -22.35
CA GLU A 98 -10.30 -2.22 -22.17
C GLU A 98 -10.54 -1.61 -20.78
N LEU A 99 -9.69 -0.64 -20.43
CA LEU A 99 -9.87 0.29 -19.30
C LEU A 99 -10.29 1.65 -19.88
N ARG A 100 -11.53 2.07 -19.62
CA ARG A 100 -12.06 3.36 -20.05
C ARG A 100 -11.86 4.41 -18.96
N PRO A 101 -11.21 5.55 -19.24
CA PRO A 101 -11.12 6.65 -18.28
C PRO A 101 -12.52 7.20 -17.96
N TYR A 102 -12.84 7.29 -16.66
CA TYR A 102 -14.04 7.95 -16.15
C TYR A 102 -13.69 9.31 -15.53
N ARG A 103 -12.66 9.34 -14.70
CA ARG A 103 -12.14 10.55 -14.07
C ARG A 103 -10.61 10.46 -13.98
N PRO A 104 -9.86 11.48 -14.46
CA PRO A 104 -8.41 11.50 -14.36
C PRO A 104 -7.97 11.64 -12.89
N ALA A 105 -6.82 11.07 -12.53
CA ALA A 105 -6.19 11.35 -11.26
C ALA A 105 -5.52 12.73 -11.32
N LEU A 106 -5.68 13.52 -10.26
CA LEU A 106 -4.97 14.78 -10.06
C LEU A 106 -3.82 14.57 -9.07
N TYR A 107 -2.84 15.48 -9.10
CA TYR A 107 -1.72 15.45 -8.18
C TYR A 107 -2.18 15.59 -6.72
N ASN A 108 -1.68 14.73 -5.87
CA ASN A 108 -1.97 14.71 -4.44
C ASN A 108 -0.88 15.47 -3.66
N ALA A 109 -1.18 16.64 -3.19
CA ALA A 109 -0.27 17.46 -2.39
C ALA A 109 -0.22 17.07 -0.89
N THR A 110 -0.97 16.05 -0.46
CA THR A 110 -1.11 15.69 0.96
C THR A 110 -0.23 14.53 1.40
N VAL A 111 0.76 14.14 0.57
CA VAL A 111 1.70 13.06 0.89
C VAL A 111 2.53 13.37 2.15
N GLU A 112 2.77 12.36 2.96
CA GLU A 112 3.47 12.47 4.24
C GLU A 112 4.84 11.78 4.21
N ARG A 113 5.89 12.48 4.65
CA ARG A 113 7.26 11.93 4.73
C ARG A 113 7.32 10.55 5.38
N ALA A 114 6.67 10.40 6.54
CA ALA A 114 6.69 9.15 7.29
C ALA A 114 5.95 8.01 6.55
N ALA A 115 4.84 8.30 5.87
CA ALA A 115 4.08 7.32 5.12
C ALA A 115 4.83 6.86 3.86
N ILE A 116 5.46 7.79 3.14
CA ILE A 116 6.32 7.47 1.99
C ILE A 116 7.50 6.62 2.45
N ALA A 117 8.20 7.01 3.53
CA ALA A 117 9.33 6.26 4.07
C ALA A 117 8.94 4.89 4.64
N ASP A 118 7.68 4.68 5.04
CA ASP A 118 7.19 3.38 5.50
C ASP A 118 7.17 2.31 4.39
N LEU A 119 7.32 2.69 3.12
CA LEU A 119 7.52 1.78 1.98
C LEU A 119 8.94 1.19 1.93
N LEU A 120 9.89 1.75 2.67
CA LEU A 120 11.30 1.30 2.73
C LEU A 120 11.50 0.19 3.77
N LEU A 121 12.61 -0.52 3.65
CA LEU A 121 13.14 -1.34 4.73
C LEU A 121 13.69 -0.43 5.85
N LEU A 122 13.69 -0.91 7.10
CA LEU A 122 14.18 -0.13 8.23
C LEU A 122 15.61 0.36 8.01
N GLU A 123 16.47 -0.50 7.48
CA GLU A 123 17.86 -0.16 7.21
C GLU A 123 17.99 0.94 6.13
N GLU A 124 17.15 0.91 5.10
CA GLU A 124 17.15 1.96 4.08
C GLU A 124 16.73 3.33 4.67
N VAL A 125 15.73 3.33 5.58
CA VAL A 125 15.34 4.58 6.28
C VAL A 125 16.48 5.10 7.15
N ARG A 126 17.20 4.21 7.84
CA ARG A 126 18.37 4.60 8.64
C ARG A 126 19.49 5.19 7.77
N GLN A 127 19.83 4.53 6.65
CA GLN A 127 20.82 5.03 5.70
C GLN A 127 20.45 6.40 5.16
N PHE A 128 19.18 6.61 4.81
CA PHE A 128 18.68 7.91 4.39
C PHE A 128 18.89 8.99 5.47
N LEU A 129 18.48 8.72 6.71
CA LEU A 129 18.60 9.67 7.81
C LEU A 129 20.05 9.96 8.18
N LEU A 130 20.95 8.94 8.13
CA LEU A 130 22.39 9.14 8.31
C LEU A 130 22.98 10.06 7.24
N ALA A 131 22.58 9.91 5.99
CA ALA A 131 22.99 10.79 4.89
C ALA A 131 22.50 12.25 5.10
N TRP A 132 21.42 12.44 5.86
CA TRP A 132 20.92 13.76 6.29
C TRP A 132 21.53 14.25 7.62
N GLY A 133 22.58 13.59 8.11
CA GLY A 133 23.32 14.00 9.31
C GLY A 133 22.70 13.61 10.66
N LEU A 134 21.64 12.80 10.67
CA LEU A 134 21.06 12.29 11.93
C LEU A 134 21.90 11.13 12.47
N THR A 135 22.37 11.26 13.71
CA THR A 135 23.18 10.23 14.40
C THR A 135 22.37 9.57 15.53
N GLY A 136 22.93 8.49 16.12
CA GLY A 136 22.29 7.79 17.25
C GLY A 136 21.03 6.99 16.92
N ILE A 137 20.74 6.77 15.63
CA ILE A 137 19.49 6.13 15.16
C ILE A 137 19.59 4.61 14.98
N SER A 138 20.78 4.02 15.10
CA SER A 138 21.02 2.59 14.82
C SER A 138 20.21 1.63 15.69
N LEU A 139 19.93 2.00 16.94
CA LEU A 139 19.17 1.20 17.88
C LEU A 139 17.67 1.53 17.91
N LEU A 140 17.23 2.55 17.19
CA LEU A 140 15.85 2.97 17.16
C LEU A 140 14.97 1.95 16.43
N ARG A 141 13.75 1.73 16.96
CA ARG A 141 12.74 0.90 16.30
C ARG A 141 12.14 1.64 15.09
N ARG A 142 11.55 0.88 14.17
CA ARG A 142 10.89 1.44 12.97
C ARG A 142 9.96 2.62 13.29
N ARG A 143 9.11 2.49 14.29
CA ARG A 143 8.18 3.56 14.70
C ARG A 143 8.90 4.86 15.06
N ASP A 144 10.00 4.75 15.79
CA ASP A 144 10.74 5.91 16.30
C ASP A 144 11.49 6.60 15.16
N VAL A 145 12.08 5.82 14.25
CA VAL A 145 12.73 6.33 13.03
C VAL A 145 11.73 7.05 12.09
N LEU A 146 10.53 6.49 11.89
CA LEU A 146 9.49 7.13 11.10
C LEU A 146 8.93 8.40 11.78
N ASN A 147 8.90 8.41 13.11
CA ASN A 147 8.49 9.59 13.86
C ASN A 147 9.50 10.74 13.73
N LEU A 148 10.81 10.43 13.69
CA LEU A 148 11.83 11.43 13.37
C LEU A 148 11.59 12.08 12.00
N LEU A 149 11.27 11.29 10.98
CA LEU A 149 10.91 11.84 9.66
C LEU A 149 9.65 12.72 9.68
N ARG A 150 8.64 12.34 10.49
CA ARG A 150 7.42 13.14 10.63
C ARG A 150 7.71 14.53 11.19
N THR A 151 8.62 14.62 12.19
CA THR A 151 8.96 15.85 12.90
C THR A 151 10.13 16.63 12.28
N SER A 152 10.90 16.02 11.38
CA SER A 152 12.07 16.65 10.76
C SER A 152 11.69 17.57 9.62
N HIS A 153 11.41 18.83 9.92
CA HIS A 153 11.04 19.83 8.92
C HIS A 153 12.18 20.18 7.94
N ALA A 154 13.42 19.93 8.32
CA ALA A 154 14.60 20.17 7.48
C ALA A 154 14.70 19.20 6.28
N ILE A 155 14.03 18.03 6.33
CA ILE A 155 14.03 17.04 5.24
C ILE A 155 12.83 17.28 4.33
N PRO A 156 13.02 17.70 3.07
CA PRO A 156 11.92 17.90 2.13
C PRO A 156 11.18 16.59 1.81
N VAL A 157 9.87 16.65 1.61
CA VAL A 157 9.07 15.49 1.16
C VAL A 157 9.61 14.95 -0.17
N SER A 158 10.00 15.83 -1.09
CA SER A 158 10.57 15.47 -2.39
C SER A 158 11.81 14.60 -2.29
N ALA A 159 12.72 14.91 -1.34
CA ALA A 159 13.94 14.12 -1.12
C ALA A 159 13.60 12.70 -0.62
N VAL A 160 12.65 12.57 0.31
CA VAL A 160 12.16 11.26 0.77
C VAL A 160 11.54 10.49 -0.39
N ALA A 161 10.66 11.15 -1.17
CA ALA A 161 9.96 10.54 -2.29
C ALA A 161 10.94 10.06 -3.38
N GLN A 162 11.94 10.86 -3.73
CA GLN A 162 13.00 10.47 -4.68
C GLN A 162 13.72 9.22 -4.19
N TYR A 163 14.25 9.24 -2.97
CA TYR A 163 14.97 8.10 -2.39
C TYR A 163 14.12 6.84 -2.36
N VAL A 164 12.83 6.95 -2.01
CA VAL A 164 11.91 5.81 -2.00
C VAL A 164 11.72 5.23 -3.40
N ARG A 165 11.52 6.06 -4.43
CA ARG A 165 11.42 5.61 -5.83
C ARG A 165 12.66 4.84 -6.27
N GLU A 166 13.85 5.38 -6.00
CA GLU A 166 15.13 4.75 -6.31
C GLU A 166 15.28 3.38 -5.61
N ARG A 167 14.98 3.30 -4.31
CA ARG A 167 15.09 2.06 -3.53
C ARG A 167 14.08 0.99 -3.95
N LEU A 168 12.81 1.38 -4.20
CA LEU A 168 11.80 0.46 -4.69
C LEU A 168 12.16 -0.11 -6.07
N THR A 169 12.65 0.74 -6.98
CA THR A 169 13.11 0.32 -8.30
C THR A 169 14.32 -0.63 -8.20
N ALA A 170 15.32 -0.28 -7.39
CA ALA A 170 16.51 -1.10 -7.21
C ALA A 170 16.21 -2.48 -6.60
N ARG A 171 15.19 -2.59 -5.75
CA ARG A 171 14.78 -3.88 -5.13
C ARG A 171 13.87 -4.74 -6.00
N LEU A 172 13.39 -4.21 -7.11
CA LEU A 172 12.38 -4.92 -7.92
C LEU A 172 12.85 -6.31 -8.41
N PRO A 173 14.08 -6.49 -8.94
CA PRO A 173 14.54 -7.81 -9.37
C PRO A 173 14.47 -8.85 -8.25
N GLN A 174 15.06 -8.56 -7.10
CA GLN A 174 15.03 -9.46 -5.93
C GLN A 174 13.60 -9.76 -5.44
N ARG A 175 12.72 -8.76 -5.47
CA ARG A 175 11.31 -8.93 -5.11
C ARG A 175 10.60 -9.89 -6.06
N LEU A 176 10.87 -9.81 -7.36
CA LEU A 176 10.28 -10.68 -8.37
C LEU A 176 10.77 -12.14 -8.19
N GLU A 177 12.06 -12.33 -7.95
CA GLU A 177 12.64 -13.65 -7.66
C GLU A 177 11.99 -14.28 -6.43
N MET A 178 11.94 -13.58 -5.31
CA MET A 178 11.29 -14.07 -4.09
C MET A 178 9.79 -14.39 -4.28
N ARG A 179 9.09 -13.64 -5.13
CA ARG A 179 7.68 -13.95 -5.47
C ARG A 179 7.56 -15.22 -6.30
N ALA A 180 8.44 -15.39 -7.29
CA ALA A 180 8.49 -16.59 -8.13
C ALA A 180 8.78 -17.83 -7.28
N GLU A 181 9.78 -17.79 -6.40
CA GLU A 181 10.10 -18.86 -5.47
C GLU A 181 8.92 -19.21 -4.55
N ARG A 182 8.29 -18.21 -3.92
CA ARG A 182 7.11 -18.43 -3.05
C ARG A 182 5.95 -19.06 -3.82
N LYS A 183 5.77 -18.68 -5.09
CA LYS A 183 4.74 -19.26 -5.96
C LYS A 183 5.07 -20.72 -6.27
N ALA A 184 6.32 -21.02 -6.62
CA ALA A 184 6.79 -22.38 -6.89
C ALA A 184 6.62 -23.28 -5.65
N VAL A 185 7.08 -22.83 -4.48
CA VAL A 185 6.91 -23.55 -3.21
C VAL A 185 5.43 -23.82 -2.90
N ARG A 186 4.56 -22.82 -3.14
CA ARG A 186 3.11 -23.00 -2.93
C ARG A 186 2.49 -24.01 -3.90
N GLN A 187 2.98 -24.09 -5.12
CA GLN A 187 2.52 -25.08 -6.10
C GLN A 187 2.97 -26.51 -5.72
N LEU A 188 4.19 -26.66 -5.22
CA LEU A 188 4.75 -27.97 -4.83
C LEU A 188 4.17 -28.49 -3.51
N PHE A 189 4.03 -27.65 -2.51
CA PHE A 189 3.68 -28.07 -1.14
C PHE A 189 2.29 -27.62 -0.68
N GLY A 190 1.49 -26.99 -1.55
CA GLY A 190 0.17 -26.46 -1.19
C GLY A 190 0.24 -25.23 -0.27
N LYS A 191 -0.94 -24.74 0.14
CA LYS A 191 -1.00 -23.62 1.10
C LYS A 191 -0.59 -24.13 2.49
N ARG A 192 0.43 -23.50 3.12
CA ARG A 192 0.73 -23.74 4.54
C ARG A 192 -0.55 -23.60 5.37
N PRO A 193 -0.87 -24.56 6.26
CA PRO A 193 -2.03 -24.45 7.12
C PRO A 193 -1.92 -23.15 7.93
N LYS A 194 -3.00 -22.37 7.96
CA LYS A 194 -3.05 -21.17 8.80
C LYS A 194 -2.93 -21.62 10.25
N HIS A 195 -1.87 -21.23 10.97
CA HIS A 195 -1.80 -21.39 12.41
C HIS A 195 -3.05 -20.77 13.04
N ARG A 196 -3.96 -21.62 13.50
CA ARG A 196 -5.13 -21.18 14.26
C ARG A 196 -4.59 -20.57 15.55
N LYS A 197 -4.71 -19.25 15.70
CA LYS A 197 -4.46 -18.60 17.00
C LYS A 197 -5.34 -19.30 18.05
N PRO A 198 -4.79 -19.72 19.19
CA PRO A 198 -5.59 -20.32 20.24
C PRO A 198 -6.69 -19.34 20.63
N LYS A 199 -7.94 -19.82 20.69
CA LYS A 199 -9.08 -19.02 21.16
C LYS A 199 -8.75 -18.55 22.57
N LYS A 200 -8.71 -17.22 22.81
CA LYS A 200 -8.62 -16.67 24.17
C LYS A 200 -9.75 -17.29 24.98
N LYS A 201 -9.41 -18.06 26.01
CA LYS A 201 -10.38 -18.59 26.98
C LYS A 201 -11.17 -17.40 27.54
N ALA A 202 -12.49 -17.44 27.43
CA ALA A 202 -13.36 -16.46 28.04
C ALA A 202 -13.08 -16.38 29.55
N LYS A 203 -12.78 -15.17 30.05
CA LYS A 203 -12.69 -14.96 31.52
C LYS A 203 -14.03 -15.35 32.14
N LYS A 204 -14.00 -16.31 33.08
CA LYS A 204 -15.15 -16.61 33.93
C LYS A 204 -15.54 -15.35 34.72
N PRO A 205 -16.84 -15.01 34.82
CA PRO A 205 -17.28 -13.90 35.66
C PRO A 205 -16.92 -14.19 37.10
N SER A 206 -16.30 -13.22 37.80
CA SER A 206 -16.01 -13.27 39.22
C SER A 206 -17.34 -13.32 40.01
N ARG A 207 -17.55 -14.37 40.81
CA ARG A 207 -18.62 -14.43 41.79
C ARG A 207 -18.43 -13.27 42.77
N GLN A 208 -19.29 -12.27 42.70
CA GLN A 208 -19.44 -11.31 43.79
C GLN A 208 -20.06 -12.02 44.99
N GLY A 209 -19.34 -11.99 46.14
CA GLY A 209 -19.80 -12.55 47.37
C GLY A 209 -21.08 -11.85 47.89
N ARG A 210 -22.06 -12.67 48.21
CA ARG A 210 -23.15 -12.27 49.10
C ARG A 210 -22.54 -12.08 50.48
N ALA A 211 -22.53 -10.87 51.02
CA ALA A 211 -22.45 -10.62 52.43
C ALA A 211 -23.88 -10.71 53.00
N ALA A 212 -24.04 -11.59 53.99
CA ALA A 212 -25.23 -11.68 54.85
C ALA A 212 -25.02 -10.74 56.05
N ALA A 213 -26.05 -10.02 56.37
CA ALA A 213 -26.58 -9.75 57.71
C ALA A 213 -27.71 -8.76 57.60
#